data_09ea930de4a4a853012604fe71dd4896
#
_entry.id   09ea930de4a4a853012604fe71dd4896
#
_cell.length_a   1.000
_cell.length_b   1.000
_cell.length_c   1.000
_cell.angle_alpha   90.00
_cell.angle_beta   90.00
_cell.angle_gamma   90.00
#
_symmetry.space_group_name_H-M   'P 1'
#
loop_
_entity.id
_entity.type
_entity.pdbx_description
1 polymer ?
#
loop_
_entity_poly.entity_id
_entity_poly.type
_entity_poly.pdbx_seq_one_letter_code
_entity_poly.pdbx_strand_id
1 'polypeptide(L)'
;EQRKLLILQKERLERLIQLTEQGWNEKGELNMNFSAFDKSTIEQYQKEAKERFGKTDAWKESQEKTKGRSKEEWNLVLGEMQELLKRISALVGTDPAGEEAQQLVEEGRQHITKNYYTCTPEILQGLGQMYCADERFLANIDRYQVGTAQFFAKAIEVYCKNR
;
A
#
# COMPACT_ATOMS: atom_id res chain seq x y z
N GLU A 1 23.26 -19.36 -6.93
CA GLU A 1 22.20 -18.53 -6.31
C GLU A 1 22.68 -17.16 -5.86
N GLN A 2 23.80 -17.02 -5.13
CA GLN A 2 24.36 -15.74 -4.67
C GLN A 2 24.63 -14.75 -5.81
N ARG A 3 25.13 -15.21 -6.95
CA ARG A 3 25.40 -14.35 -8.11
C ARG A 3 24.13 -13.73 -8.71
N LYS A 4 23.02 -14.48 -8.73
CA LYS A 4 21.72 -13.95 -9.19
C LYS A 4 21.18 -12.86 -8.25
N LEU A 5 21.32 -13.05 -6.94
CA LEU A 5 20.94 -12.07 -5.93
C LEU A 5 21.74 -10.77 -6.05
N LEU A 6 23.06 -10.88 -6.28
CA LEU A 6 23.92 -9.72 -6.48
C LEU A 6 23.60 -8.96 -7.77
N ILE A 7 23.24 -9.66 -8.85
CA ILE A 7 22.80 -9.03 -10.11
C ILE A 7 21.49 -8.25 -9.88
N LEU A 8 20.51 -8.85 -9.22
CA LEU A 8 19.24 -8.18 -8.88
C LEU A 8 19.45 -6.96 -7.97
N GLN A 9 20.36 -7.05 -7.00
CA GLN A 9 20.71 -5.90 -6.15
C GLN A 9 21.41 -4.79 -6.95
N LYS A 10 22.30 -5.14 -7.85
CA LYS A 10 22.97 -4.18 -8.76
C LYS A 10 21.95 -3.46 -9.63
N GLU A 11 21.07 -4.19 -10.31
CA GLU A 11 20.01 -3.62 -11.15
C GLU A 11 19.07 -2.72 -10.36
N ARG A 12 18.76 -3.08 -9.11
CA ARG A 12 17.95 -2.26 -8.20
C ARG A 12 18.65 -0.94 -7.85
N LEU A 13 19.95 -1.00 -7.54
CA LEU A 13 20.75 0.19 -7.23
C LEU A 13 20.90 1.09 -8.46
N GLU A 14 21.12 0.53 -9.64
CA GLU A 14 21.20 1.29 -10.90
C GLU A 14 19.89 2.01 -11.21
N ARG A 15 18.73 1.37 -10.99
CA ARG A 15 17.41 2.01 -11.12
C ARG A 15 17.19 3.13 -10.10
N LEU A 16 17.66 2.96 -8.86
CA LEU A 16 17.56 3.99 -7.83
C LEU A 16 18.45 5.19 -8.17
N ILE A 17 19.65 4.97 -8.72
CA ILE A 17 20.54 6.05 -9.19
C ILE A 17 19.89 6.80 -10.34
N GLN A 18 19.33 6.11 -11.34
CA GLN A 18 18.60 6.75 -12.45
C GLN A 18 17.40 7.58 -11.95
N LEU A 19 16.67 7.11 -10.94
CA LEU A 19 15.56 7.86 -10.34
C LEU A 19 16.04 9.15 -9.65
N THR A 20 17.22 9.13 -9.01
CA THR A 20 17.79 10.33 -8.40
C THR A 20 18.36 11.31 -9.43
N GLU A 21 18.87 10.84 -10.55
CA GLU A 21 19.38 11.68 -11.64
C GLU A 21 18.25 12.31 -12.49
N GLN A 22 17.12 11.62 -12.63
CA GLN A 22 15.96 12.12 -13.40
C GLN A 22 14.99 12.98 -12.56
N GLY A 23 15.14 12.98 -11.25
CA GLY A 23 14.21 13.63 -10.31
C GLY A 23 14.40 15.13 -10.10
N TRP A 24 15.46 15.73 -10.65
CA TRP A 24 15.77 17.15 -10.46
C TRP A 24 15.53 17.91 -11.78
N ASN A 25 14.46 18.74 -11.82
CA ASN A 25 14.33 19.68 -12.92
C ASN A 25 15.25 20.89 -12.65
N GLU A 26 15.48 21.72 -13.69
CA GLU A 26 16.33 22.92 -13.61
C GLU A 26 15.88 23.96 -12.56
N LYS A 27 14.73 23.73 -11.88
CA LYS A 27 14.16 24.58 -10.83
C LYS A 27 14.28 23.97 -9.43
N GLY A 28 14.93 22.80 -9.26
CA GLY A 28 15.11 22.17 -7.95
C GLY A 28 13.83 21.57 -7.34
N GLU A 29 12.80 21.32 -8.16
CA GLU A 29 11.56 20.67 -7.73
C GLU A 29 11.64 19.18 -8.04
N LEU A 30 11.28 18.33 -7.08
CA LEU A 30 11.15 16.90 -7.24
C LEU A 30 9.97 16.59 -8.18
N ASN A 31 10.27 16.44 -9.46
CA ASN A 31 9.30 15.96 -10.42
C ASN A 31 9.23 14.43 -10.31
N MET A 32 8.40 13.92 -9.40
CA MET A 32 8.10 12.50 -9.31
C MET A 32 7.28 12.12 -10.53
N ASN A 33 7.97 11.88 -11.64
CA ASN A 33 7.37 11.36 -12.84
C ASN A 33 6.97 9.90 -12.60
N PHE A 34 5.71 9.66 -12.24
CA PHE A 34 5.10 8.33 -12.08
C PHE A 34 5.01 7.52 -13.39
N SER A 35 5.56 8.03 -14.50
CA SER A 35 5.68 7.28 -15.75
C SER A 35 6.67 6.11 -15.68
N ALA A 36 7.46 6.00 -14.60
CA ALA A 36 8.35 4.87 -14.36
C ALA A 36 7.64 3.60 -13.82
N PHE A 37 6.33 3.66 -13.52
CA PHE A 37 5.54 2.44 -13.45
C PHE A 37 5.20 2.05 -14.88
N ASP A 38 6.06 1.23 -15.45
CA ASP A 38 5.81 0.58 -16.73
C ASP A 38 4.37 0.05 -16.75
N LYS A 39 3.59 0.43 -17.76
CA LYS A 39 2.21 -0.04 -17.91
C LYS A 39 2.12 -1.56 -17.79
N SER A 40 3.15 -2.27 -18.24
CA SER A 40 3.27 -3.72 -18.12
C SER A 40 3.23 -4.21 -16.66
N THR A 41 3.85 -3.49 -15.73
CA THR A 41 3.86 -3.84 -14.31
C THR A 41 2.49 -3.63 -13.66
N ILE A 42 1.79 -2.54 -14.03
CA ILE A 42 0.43 -2.28 -13.55
C ILE A 42 -0.54 -3.32 -14.11
N GLU A 43 -0.44 -3.65 -15.40
CA GLU A 43 -1.26 -4.69 -16.03
C GLU A 43 -1.00 -6.06 -15.41
N GLN A 44 0.24 -6.38 -15.08
CA GLN A 44 0.59 -7.62 -14.38
C GLN A 44 -0.03 -7.67 -12.99
N TYR A 45 0.03 -6.60 -12.20
CA TYR A 45 -0.60 -6.54 -10.88
C TYR A 45 -2.13 -6.65 -10.96
N GLN A 46 -2.74 -6.01 -11.93
CA GLN A 46 -4.17 -6.13 -12.17
C GLN A 46 -4.57 -7.57 -12.55
N LYS A 47 -3.76 -8.24 -13.35
CA LYS A 47 -3.95 -9.65 -13.72
C LYS A 47 -3.83 -10.56 -12.50
N GLU A 48 -2.77 -10.42 -11.69
CA GLU A 48 -2.59 -11.18 -10.44
C GLU A 48 -3.76 -10.96 -9.46
N ALA A 49 -4.19 -9.72 -9.28
CA ALA A 49 -5.33 -9.41 -8.43
C ALA A 49 -6.63 -10.04 -8.95
N LYS A 50 -6.86 -10.00 -10.27
CA LYS A 50 -8.01 -10.66 -10.91
C LYS A 50 -7.98 -12.18 -10.77
N GLU A 51 -6.81 -12.81 -10.90
CA GLU A 51 -6.65 -14.26 -10.72
C GLU A 51 -6.96 -14.68 -9.28
N ARG A 52 -6.50 -13.91 -8.29
CA ARG A 52 -6.70 -14.21 -6.86
C ARG A 52 -8.11 -13.89 -6.37
N PHE A 53 -8.67 -12.76 -6.78
CA PHE A 53 -9.87 -12.18 -6.18
C PHE A 53 -11.05 -12.03 -7.15
N GLY A 54 -10.85 -12.25 -8.45
CA GLY A 54 -11.83 -11.94 -9.51
C GLY A 54 -13.20 -12.61 -9.38
N LYS A 55 -13.29 -13.67 -8.57
CA LYS A 55 -14.55 -14.39 -8.28
C LYS A 55 -15.25 -13.89 -7.01
N THR A 56 -14.65 -12.98 -6.26
CA THR A 56 -15.20 -12.45 -5.00
C THR A 56 -16.17 -11.29 -5.25
N ASP A 57 -17.13 -11.12 -4.37
CA ASP A 57 -18.06 -9.98 -4.43
C ASP A 57 -17.33 -8.65 -4.16
N ALA A 58 -16.30 -8.67 -3.28
CA ALA A 58 -15.42 -7.52 -3.06
C ALA A 58 -14.72 -7.06 -4.35
N TRP A 59 -14.30 -7.98 -5.21
CA TRP A 59 -13.74 -7.63 -6.52
C TRP A 59 -14.75 -6.94 -7.42
N LYS A 60 -15.97 -7.47 -7.51
CA LYS A 60 -17.05 -6.88 -8.32
C LYS A 60 -17.39 -5.46 -7.83
N GLU A 61 -17.57 -5.32 -6.51
CA GLU A 61 -17.84 -4.03 -5.86
C GLU A 61 -16.72 -3.02 -6.13
N SER A 62 -15.45 -3.46 -6.02
CA SER A 62 -14.29 -2.63 -6.33
C SER A 62 -14.29 -2.16 -7.79
N GLN A 63 -14.60 -3.04 -8.74
CA GLN A 63 -14.68 -2.68 -10.16
C GLN A 63 -15.77 -1.64 -10.42
N GLU A 64 -16.93 -1.77 -9.78
CA GLU A 64 -18.03 -0.80 -9.90
C GLU A 64 -17.66 0.56 -9.29
N LYS A 65 -17.11 0.59 -8.07
CA LYS A 65 -16.73 1.83 -7.37
C LYS A 65 -15.57 2.58 -8.03
N THR A 66 -14.68 1.87 -8.70
CA THR A 66 -13.52 2.48 -9.36
C THR A 66 -13.74 2.80 -10.84
N LYS A 67 -14.85 2.31 -11.41
CA LYS A 67 -15.19 2.54 -12.80
C LYS A 67 -15.39 4.02 -13.12
N GLY A 68 -14.62 4.53 -14.07
CA GLY A 68 -14.73 5.92 -14.51
C GLY A 68 -14.15 6.97 -13.56
N ARG A 69 -13.44 6.54 -12.49
CA ARG A 69 -12.76 7.45 -11.56
C ARG A 69 -11.70 8.27 -12.30
N SER A 70 -11.76 9.59 -12.17
CA SER A 70 -10.81 10.52 -12.77
C SER A 70 -9.42 10.43 -12.11
N LYS A 71 -8.43 11.02 -12.77
CA LYS A 71 -7.06 11.08 -12.21
C LYS A 71 -7.03 11.88 -10.90
N GLU A 72 -7.80 12.95 -10.83
CA GLU A 72 -7.93 13.81 -9.66
C GLU A 72 -8.53 13.05 -8.47
N GLU A 73 -9.59 12.27 -8.70
CA GLU A 73 -10.21 11.42 -7.68
C GLU A 73 -9.27 10.31 -7.21
N TRP A 74 -8.50 9.71 -8.12
CA TRP A 74 -7.47 8.74 -7.75
C TRP A 74 -6.38 9.37 -6.88
N ASN A 75 -5.91 10.56 -7.23
CA ASN A 75 -4.89 11.27 -6.45
C ASN A 75 -5.41 11.59 -5.03
N LEU A 76 -6.67 11.99 -4.90
CA LEU A 76 -7.29 12.24 -3.60
C LEU A 76 -7.34 10.98 -2.74
N VAL A 77 -7.86 9.88 -3.29
CA VAL A 77 -7.98 8.59 -2.58
C VAL A 77 -6.61 8.06 -2.15
N LEU A 78 -5.61 8.14 -3.03
CA LEU A 78 -4.24 7.73 -2.70
C LEU A 78 -3.60 8.64 -1.66
N GLY A 79 -3.85 9.94 -1.72
CA GLY A 79 -3.36 10.92 -0.75
C GLY A 79 -3.94 10.68 0.65
N GLU A 80 -5.23 10.38 0.76
CA GLU A 80 -5.88 10.02 2.03
C GLU A 80 -5.22 8.78 2.67
N MET A 81 -4.94 7.75 1.88
CA MET A 81 -4.26 6.54 2.36
C MET A 81 -2.80 6.81 2.76
N GLN A 82 -2.09 7.65 2.01
CA GLN A 82 -0.71 8.01 2.35
C GLN A 82 -0.63 8.75 3.69
N GLU A 83 -1.55 9.67 3.94
CA GLU A 83 -1.61 10.40 5.20
C GLU A 83 -1.95 9.47 6.38
N LEU A 84 -2.87 8.53 6.18
CA LEU A 84 -3.18 7.49 7.16
C LEU A 84 -1.94 6.66 7.51
N LEU A 85 -1.20 6.17 6.52
CA LEU A 85 0.02 5.37 6.74
C LEU A 85 1.10 6.18 7.46
N LYS A 86 1.20 7.47 7.22
CA LYS A 86 2.12 8.38 7.89
C LYS A 86 1.77 8.55 9.37
N ARG A 87 0.49 8.67 9.69
CA ARG A 87 0.00 8.70 11.08
C ARG A 87 0.24 7.37 11.79
N ILE A 88 0.01 6.24 11.11
CA ILE A 88 0.31 4.90 11.64
C ILE A 88 1.81 4.74 11.90
N SER A 89 2.67 5.23 11.00
CA SER A 89 4.13 5.14 11.17
C SER A 89 4.63 5.88 12.42
N ALA A 90 3.99 6.99 12.78
CA ALA A 90 4.33 7.74 13.99
C ALA A 90 4.03 6.96 15.30
N LEU A 91 3.18 5.93 15.23
CA LEU A 91 2.84 5.07 16.39
C LEU A 91 3.73 3.82 16.52
N VAL A 92 4.68 3.61 15.61
CA VAL A 92 5.61 2.46 15.70
C VAL A 92 6.37 2.50 17.02
N GLY A 93 6.30 1.39 17.75
CA GLY A 93 6.90 1.27 19.10
C GLY A 93 5.92 1.55 20.25
N THR A 94 4.69 1.99 19.96
CA THR A 94 3.62 2.11 20.95
C THR A 94 2.81 0.81 21.06
N ASP A 95 1.74 0.81 21.88
CA ASP A 95 0.85 -0.33 22.01
C ASP A 95 -0.10 -0.43 20.79
N PRO A 96 -0.07 -1.52 20.01
CA PRO A 96 -1.03 -1.74 18.91
C PRO A 96 -2.50 -1.82 19.36
N ALA A 97 -2.76 -2.13 20.63
CA ALA A 97 -4.10 -2.13 21.23
C ALA A 97 -4.54 -0.75 21.73
N GLY A 98 -3.65 0.25 21.70
CA GLY A 98 -3.93 1.61 22.12
C GLY A 98 -5.07 2.26 21.33
N GLU A 99 -5.81 3.14 21.97
CA GLU A 99 -6.99 3.78 21.39
C GLU A 99 -6.70 4.46 20.04
N GLU A 100 -5.59 5.20 19.94
CA GLU A 100 -5.19 5.89 18.72
C GLU A 100 -4.87 4.90 17.59
N ALA A 101 -4.15 3.81 17.89
CA ALA A 101 -3.84 2.77 16.90
C ALA A 101 -5.12 2.10 16.40
N GLN A 102 -6.06 1.79 17.28
CA GLN A 102 -7.34 1.17 16.94
C GLN A 102 -8.25 2.12 16.14
N GLN A 103 -8.22 3.41 16.44
CA GLN A 103 -8.92 4.43 15.65
C GLN A 103 -8.36 4.51 14.22
N LEU A 104 -7.03 4.49 14.05
CA LEU A 104 -6.41 4.50 12.72
C LEU A 104 -6.71 3.23 11.93
N VAL A 105 -6.82 2.08 12.58
CA VAL A 105 -7.29 0.84 11.91
C VAL A 105 -8.71 1.00 11.39
N GLU A 106 -9.62 1.56 12.20
CA GLU A 106 -11.01 1.82 11.77
C GLU A 106 -11.08 2.83 10.63
N GLU A 107 -10.30 3.93 10.69
CA GLU A 107 -10.21 4.90 9.60
C GLU A 107 -9.73 4.22 8.30
N GLY A 108 -8.73 3.34 8.37
CA GLY A 108 -8.25 2.57 7.23
C GLY A 108 -9.32 1.63 6.66
N ARG A 109 -10.04 0.92 7.52
CA ARG A 109 -11.15 0.04 7.12
C ARG A 109 -12.27 0.84 6.42
N GLN A 110 -12.64 2.00 6.98
CA GLN A 110 -13.65 2.88 6.40
C GLN A 110 -13.19 3.47 5.07
N HIS A 111 -11.90 3.85 4.94
CA HIS A 111 -11.34 4.34 3.70
C HIS A 111 -11.44 3.27 2.59
N ILE A 112 -11.11 2.01 2.88
CA ILE A 112 -11.24 0.90 1.94
C ILE A 112 -12.72 0.71 1.60
N THR A 113 -13.61 0.70 2.59
CA THR A 113 -15.05 0.51 2.38
C THR A 113 -15.65 1.60 1.51
N LYS A 114 -15.30 2.85 1.74
CA LYS A 114 -15.75 4.00 0.94
C LYS A 114 -15.30 3.90 -0.51
N ASN A 115 -14.03 3.58 -0.73
CA ASN A 115 -13.37 3.78 -2.01
C ASN A 115 -13.28 2.54 -2.89
N TYR A 116 -13.36 1.33 -2.33
CA TYR A 116 -13.11 0.10 -3.08
C TYR A 116 -14.21 -0.94 -2.88
N TYR A 117 -14.34 -1.52 -1.71
CA TYR A 117 -15.29 -2.59 -1.40
C TYR A 117 -15.58 -2.65 0.09
N THR A 118 -16.69 -3.22 0.47
CA THR A 118 -17.06 -3.45 1.88
C THR A 118 -15.98 -4.26 2.58
N CYS A 119 -15.20 -3.61 3.45
CA CYS A 119 -14.10 -4.22 4.16
C CYS A 119 -14.59 -4.83 5.48
N THR A 120 -14.91 -6.12 5.45
CA THR A 120 -15.28 -6.87 6.66
C THR A 120 -14.06 -7.11 7.55
N PRO A 121 -14.24 -7.46 8.84
CA PRO A 121 -13.12 -7.80 9.73
C PRO A 121 -12.24 -8.92 9.17
N GLU A 122 -12.84 -9.94 8.53
CA GLU A 122 -12.11 -11.05 7.93
C GLU A 122 -11.24 -10.60 6.75
N ILE A 123 -11.77 -9.73 5.89
CA ILE A 123 -11.01 -9.15 4.77
C ILE A 123 -9.88 -8.28 5.32
N LEU A 124 -10.16 -7.44 6.33
CA LEU A 124 -9.17 -6.59 6.96
C LEU A 124 -8.03 -7.39 7.57
N GLN A 125 -8.34 -8.50 8.25
CA GLN A 125 -7.34 -9.42 8.80
C GLN A 125 -6.46 -10.02 7.71
N GLY A 126 -7.05 -10.43 6.60
CA GLY A 126 -6.31 -10.92 5.43
C GLY A 126 -5.38 -9.86 4.83
N LEU A 127 -5.82 -8.61 4.75
CA LEU A 127 -4.99 -7.48 4.32
C LEU A 127 -3.81 -7.26 5.26
N GLY A 128 -4.02 -7.28 6.58
CA GLY A 128 -2.94 -7.14 7.57
C GLY A 128 -1.86 -8.22 7.41
N GLN A 129 -2.25 -9.47 7.17
CA GLN A 129 -1.31 -10.56 6.89
C GLN A 129 -0.53 -10.32 5.58
N MET A 130 -1.21 -9.88 4.53
CA MET A 130 -0.60 -9.60 3.24
C MET A 130 0.41 -8.45 3.31
N TYR A 131 0.18 -7.43 4.13
CA TYR A 131 1.10 -6.29 4.30
C TYR A 131 2.49 -6.71 4.80
N CYS A 132 2.58 -7.79 5.55
CA CYS A 132 3.84 -8.34 6.02
C CYS A 132 4.41 -9.44 5.12
N ALA A 133 3.57 -10.19 4.42
CA ALA A 133 3.96 -11.36 3.64
C ALA A 133 4.44 -11.01 2.22
N ASP A 134 3.95 -9.92 1.63
CA ASP A 134 4.33 -9.48 0.29
C ASP A 134 5.33 -8.32 0.39
N GLU A 135 6.55 -8.55 -0.10
CA GLU A 135 7.64 -7.57 -0.04
C GLU A 135 7.30 -6.21 -0.68
N ARG A 136 6.41 -6.20 -1.67
CA ARG A 136 5.98 -4.97 -2.35
C ARG A 136 5.14 -4.08 -1.43
N PHE A 137 4.20 -4.70 -0.67
CA PHE A 137 3.39 -4.00 0.32
C PHE A 137 4.25 -3.59 1.52
N LEU A 138 5.10 -4.49 2.00
CA LEU A 138 6.03 -4.20 3.09
C LEU A 138 6.88 -2.97 2.77
N ALA A 139 7.54 -2.94 1.62
CA ALA A 139 8.39 -1.83 1.21
C ALA A 139 7.62 -0.51 1.03
N ASN A 140 6.39 -0.57 0.51
CA ASN A 140 5.56 0.61 0.34
C ASN A 140 5.08 1.19 1.66
N ILE A 141 4.73 0.35 2.63
CA ILE A 141 4.24 0.78 3.95
C ILE A 141 5.41 1.24 4.83
N ASP A 142 6.51 0.50 4.82
CA ASP A 142 7.70 0.82 5.63
C ASP A 142 8.52 2.00 5.12
N ARG A 143 8.16 2.58 3.96
CA ARG A 143 8.86 3.78 3.42
C ARG A 143 8.81 4.99 4.34
N TYR A 144 7.81 5.09 5.22
CA TYR A 144 7.69 6.17 6.20
C TYR A 144 8.54 5.90 7.44
N GLN A 145 8.49 4.65 7.92
CA GLN A 145 9.29 4.15 9.04
C GLN A 145 9.34 2.63 8.96
N VAL A 146 10.52 2.06 9.14
CA VAL A 146 10.72 0.60 9.22
C VAL A 146 9.90 0.04 10.39
N GLY A 147 9.18 -1.05 10.14
CA GLY A 147 8.31 -1.69 11.13
C GLY A 147 6.86 -1.21 11.11
N THR A 148 6.51 -0.23 10.26
CA THR A 148 5.13 0.26 10.12
C THR A 148 4.17 -0.85 9.69
N ALA A 149 4.54 -1.67 8.72
CA ALA A 149 3.71 -2.78 8.24
C ALA A 149 3.44 -3.80 9.35
N GLN A 150 4.45 -4.16 10.12
CA GLN A 150 4.30 -5.09 11.25
C GLN A 150 3.44 -4.50 12.36
N PHE A 151 3.64 -3.24 12.70
CA PHE A 151 2.82 -2.54 13.69
C PHE A 151 1.35 -2.51 13.25
N PHE A 152 1.11 -2.10 12.00
CA PHE A 152 -0.25 -2.01 11.46
C PHE A 152 -0.94 -3.37 11.40
N ALA A 153 -0.23 -4.43 10.98
CA ALA A 153 -0.76 -5.80 10.99
C ALA A 153 -1.16 -6.28 12.39
N LYS A 154 -0.36 -5.97 13.41
CA LYS A 154 -0.69 -6.28 14.81
C LYS A 154 -1.90 -5.48 15.31
N ALA A 155 -1.99 -4.19 14.99
CA ALA A 155 -3.13 -3.37 15.36
C ALA A 155 -4.42 -3.88 14.68
N ILE A 156 -4.36 -4.30 13.42
CA ILE A 156 -5.48 -4.95 12.70
C ILE A 156 -5.88 -6.26 13.39
N GLU A 157 -4.92 -7.09 13.78
CA GLU A 157 -5.19 -8.34 14.49
C GLU A 157 -5.97 -8.11 15.79
N VAL A 158 -5.54 -7.14 16.58
CA VAL A 158 -6.25 -6.74 17.83
C VAL A 158 -7.65 -6.24 17.51
N TYR A 159 -7.78 -5.37 16.52
CA TYR A 159 -9.07 -4.82 16.08
C TYR A 159 -10.06 -5.91 15.70
N CYS A 160 -9.63 -6.90 14.89
CA CYS A 160 -10.49 -7.98 14.42
C CYS A 160 -10.88 -8.98 15.52
N LYS A 161 -10.03 -9.18 16.54
CA LYS A 161 -10.34 -10.06 17.68
C LYS A 161 -11.41 -9.50 18.62
N ASN A 162 -11.58 -8.20 18.64
CA ASN A 162 -12.50 -7.50 19.54
C ASN A 162 -13.87 -7.21 18.89
N ARG A 163 -14.11 -7.71 17.69
CA ARG A 163 -15.34 -7.52 16.91
C ARG A 163 -15.89 -8.82 16.35
#